data_b69359170c11d525b50867e2aaa96480
#
_entry.id   b69359170c11d525b50867e2aaa96480
#
_cell.length_a   1.000
_cell.length_b   1.000
_cell.length_c   1.000
_cell.angle_alpha   90.00
_cell.angle_beta   90.00
_cell.angle_gamma   90.00
#
_symmetry.space_group_name_H-M   'P 1'
#
loop_
_entity.id
_entity.type
_entity.pdbx_description
1 polymer ?
#
loop_
_entity_poly.entity_id
_entity_poly.type
_entity_poly.pdbx_seq_one_letter_code
_entity_poly.pdbx_strand_id
1 'polypeptide(L)'
;MKSRTTILGLSAAIFTVLSFYSVSPSVAADVPPLEERAAWFRHDRFGLFVHWGVYSTIGRGEWVQDTGKIPLAEYIKLYPKFNPEDFDAAEWVALAKSAGQKYIVITTKHHDGFCMFDSKLSDYTIMHTPFGRDICKELADECRKQGLKLGFYYSIMDWHHPDYTPVRPWEKGKRSTKGADFARYCKYMKGQVRELMSNYGPIVALWFDGGWEHKSDEDKKAFKDIIAVARQLQPNILVNDRAGIGGDYKTPEQRIPATGIVDKEGRPAMWEACMTMTTGHGSFAPTAWWGYDAHEKIFKPTEELLHKLIDITSKGGNFLLNVGPEPSGKIRPKETERLEAVGRWMDKYSESIYGTTASPFRLLPFFGRVTQKGKRLYVHIFDWPKDGKLVLPGLESMPAKAAVLGRPDAKLGMKRNNRDGIDEVLLMLPKEASDPIASVIALDFDTRPVVKPLVIKPAKDGKLKLPAAFVEIRAKHGQRAKPVSKDGRTCVGNWSNPNDVAVWCFTMPKAGSYRVELDARAASEAVVGQRVEISVGKSKLVAKIA
;
A
#
# COMPACT_ATOMS: atom_id res chain seq x y z
N MET A 1 -56.22 -48.66 -73.10
CA MET A 1 -56.07 -47.43 -72.35
C MET A 1 -54.69 -47.46 -71.72
N LYS A 2 -53.77 -46.65 -72.23
CA LYS A 2 -52.34 -46.63 -71.80
C LYS A 2 -52.12 -45.48 -70.82
N SER A 3 -51.67 -45.77 -69.63
CA SER A 3 -51.21 -44.83 -68.65
C SER A 3 -49.70 -44.61 -68.80
N ARG A 4 -49.25 -43.36 -68.94
CA ARG A 4 -47.85 -42.99 -68.97
C ARG A 4 -47.49 -42.36 -67.62
N THR A 5 -46.49 -42.98 -66.97
CA THR A 5 -45.88 -42.49 -65.75
C THR A 5 -44.64 -41.63 -66.10
N THR A 6 -44.63 -40.39 -65.74
CA THR A 6 -43.48 -39.49 -65.91
C THR A 6 -42.67 -39.42 -64.59
N ILE A 7 -41.37 -39.76 -64.66
CA ILE A 7 -40.42 -39.70 -63.58
C ILE A 7 -39.73 -38.29 -63.63
N LEU A 8 -39.94 -37.43 -62.63
CA LEU A 8 -39.18 -36.22 -62.47
C LEU A 8 -37.92 -36.53 -61.62
N GLY A 9 -36.76 -36.32 -62.23
CA GLY A 9 -35.50 -36.34 -61.50
C GLY A 9 -35.26 -35.06 -60.72
N LEU A 10 -35.03 -35.20 -59.42
CA LEU A 10 -34.66 -34.09 -58.54
C LEU A 10 -33.13 -34.00 -58.46
N SER A 11 -32.52 -32.98 -59.07
CA SER A 11 -31.10 -32.66 -58.91
C SER A 11 -30.91 -31.84 -57.61
N ALA A 12 -30.29 -32.39 -56.60
CA ALA A 12 -29.90 -31.67 -55.40
C ALA A 12 -28.60 -30.90 -55.66
N ALA A 13 -28.71 -29.56 -55.75
CA ALA A 13 -27.55 -28.67 -55.73
C ALA A 13 -27.11 -28.45 -54.31
N ILE A 14 -25.91 -28.93 -53.94
CA ILE A 14 -25.28 -28.64 -52.65
C ILE A 14 -24.70 -27.22 -52.71
N PHE A 15 -25.36 -26.28 -52.05
CA PHE A 15 -24.80 -24.95 -51.80
C PHE A 15 -23.91 -25.03 -50.55
N THR A 16 -22.59 -25.04 -50.73
CA THR A 16 -21.63 -24.83 -49.65
C THR A 16 -21.63 -23.33 -49.28
N VAL A 17 -22.30 -22.96 -48.20
CA VAL A 17 -22.23 -21.61 -47.66
C VAL A 17 -20.89 -21.49 -46.91
N LEU A 18 -19.90 -20.89 -47.55
CA LEU A 18 -18.67 -20.40 -46.89
C LEU A 18 -19.03 -19.16 -46.09
N SER A 19 -19.28 -19.33 -44.78
CA SER A 19 -19.39 -18.19 -43.87
C SER A 19 -18.00 -17.61 -43.66
N PHE A 20 -17.71 -16.54 -44.36
CA PHE A 20 -16.58 -15.66 -44.02
C PHE A 20 -16.92 -14.95 -42.71
N TYR A 21 -16.38 -15.41 -41.60
CA TYR A 21 -16.28 -14.60 -40.40
C TYR A 21 -15.31 -13.45 -40.71
N SER A 22 -15.85 -12.29 -41.06
CA SER A 22 -15.08 -11.06 -41.03
C SER A 22 -14.75 -10.78 -39.56
N VAL A 23 -13.51 -11.06 -39.17
CA VAL A 23 -12.96 -10.52 -37.92
C VAL A 23 -12.89 -9.00 -38.13
N SER A 24 -13.91 -8.30 -37.64
CA SER A 24 -13.85 -6.84 -37.55
C SER A 24 -12.59 -6.47 -36.75
N PRO A 25 -11.77 -5.51 -37.18
CA PRO A 25 -10.68 -5.03 -36.37
C PRO A 25 -11.26 -4.58 -35.02
N SER A 26 -10.79 -5.19 -33.95
CA SER A 26 -11.18 -4.79 -32.59
C SER A 26 -10.87 -3.30 -32.47
N VAL A 27 -11.89 -2.48 -32.36
CA VAL A 27 -11.73 -1.09 -31.93
C VAL A 27 -10.96 -1.14 -30.63
N ALA A 28 -9.77 -0.56 -30.58
CA ALA A 28 -9.02 -0.45 -29.34
C ALA A 28 -9.95 0.21 -28.32
N ALA A 29 -10.25 -0.51 -27.25
CA ALA A 29 -11.12 0.02 -26.20
C ALA A 29 -10.47 1.31 -25.69
N ASP A 30 -11.20 2.42 -25.70
CA ASP A 30 -10.73 3.69 -25.16
C ASP A 30 -10.43 3.48 -23.66
N VAL A 31 -9.20 3.78 -23.24
CA VAL A 31 -8.81 3.71 -21.83
C VAL A 31 -9.49 4.85 -21.09
N PRO A 32 -10.38 4.57 -20.11
CA PRO A 32 -11.07 5.63 -19.38
C PRO A 32 -10.10 6.57 -18.66
N PRO A 33 -10.51 7.81 -18.36
CA PRO A 33 -9.72 8.75 -17.58
C PRO A 33 -9.27 8.13 -16.24
N LEU A 34 -8.09 8.54 -15.76
CA LEU A 34 -7.53 7.99 -14.52
C LEU A 34 -8.47 8.18 -13.30
N GLU A 35 -9.18 9.28 -13.26
CA GLU A 35 -10.16 9.58 -12.20
C GLU A 35 -11.25 8.51 -12.10
N GLU A 36 -11.74 8.04 -13.23
CA GLU A 36 -12.79 7.03 -13.32
C GLU A 36 -12.27 5.64 -12.96
N ARG A 37 -11.24 5.17 -13.65
CA ARG A 37 -10.68 3.83 -13.42
C ARG A 37 -10.01 3.68 -12.05
N ALA A 38 -9.63 4.78 -11.38
CA ALA A 38 -9.06 4.81 -10.05
C ALA A 38 -10.08 5.05 -8.93
N ALA A 39 -11.37 5.17 -9.24
CA ALA A 39 -12.40 5.43 -8.24
C ALA A 39 -12.43 4.36 -7.13
N TRP A 40 -12.33 3.08 -7.51
CA TRP A 40 -12.25 1.97 -6.57
C TRP A 40 -11.03 2.08 -5.65
N PHE A 41 -9.86 2.41 -6.18
CA PHE A 41 -8.61 2.50 -5.44
C PHE A 41 -8.68 3.60 -4.37
N ARG A 42 -9.25 4.77 -4.73
CA ARG A 42 -9.46 5.88 -3.79
C ARG A 42 -10.51 5.56 -2.72
N HIS A 43 -11.45 4.66 -3.01
CA HIS A 43 -12.49 4.24 -2.07
C HIS A 43 -11.99 3.15 -1.13
N ASP A 44 -11.34 2.11 -1.64
CA ASP A 44 -11.15 0.84 -0.95
C ASP A 44 -10.04 0.84 0.10
N ARG A 45 -9.02 1.64 -0.06
CA ARG A 45 -7.98 1.98 0.94
C ARG A 45 -7.17 0.84 1.53
N PHE A 46 -7.66 -0.40 1.59
CA PHE A 46 -7.03 -1.51 2.27
C PHE A 46 -7.07 -2.79 1.42
N GLY A 47 -5.92 -3.39 1.18
CA GLY A 47 -5.74 -4.61 0.40
C GLY A 47 -4.83 -5.62 1.07
N LEU A 48 -4.94 -6.89 0.63
CA LEU A 48 -4.04 -7.98 0.98
C LEU A 48 -2.98 -8.15 -0.10
N PHE A 49 -1.72 -8.20 0.29
CA PHE A 49 -0.62 -8.63 -0.57
C PHE A 49 -0.25 -10.06 -0.24
N VAL A 50 -0.03 -10.91 -1.23
CA VAL A 50 0.36 -12.30 -1.02
C VAL A 50 1.65 -12.56 -1.78
N HIS A 51 2.74 -12.81 -1.03
CA HIS A 51 4.00 -13.27 -1.60
C HIS A 51 4.12 -14.78 -1.38
N TRP A 52 3.91 -15.53 -2.44
CA TRP A 52 3.93 -16.98 -2.37
C TRP A 52 4.44 -17.60 -3.67
N GLY A 53 5.22 -18.66 -3.55
CA GLY A 53 5.83 -19.35 -4.67
C GLY A 53 6.72 -20.50 -4.21
N VAL A 54 7.46 -21.08 -5.14
CA VAL A 54 8.35 -22.22 -4.88
C VAL A 54 9.42 -21.96 -3.81
N TYR A 55 9.80 -20.69 -3.62
CA TYR A 55 10.73 -20.27 -2.57
C TYR A 55 10.25 -20.58 -1.15
N SER A 56 8.94 -20.68 -0.95
CA SER A 56 8.36 -21.01 0.36
C SER A 56 8.80 -22.40 0.85
N THR A 57 9.14 -23.31 -0.05
CA THR A 57 9.65 -24.66 0.31
C THR A 57 10.98 -24.62 1.07
N ILE A 58 11.79 -23.59 0.85
CA ILE A 58 13.05 -23.40 1.59
C ILE A 58 12.79 -22.71 2.92
N GLY A 59 11.75 -21.85 3.00
CA GLY A 59 11.36 -21.15 4.20
C GLY A 59 12.38 -20.12 4.68
N ARG A 60 12.94 -19.32 3.76
CA ARG A 60 13.91 -18.24 4.04
C ARG A 60 13.62 -16.98 3.22
N GLY A 61 12.33 -16.71 2.96
CA GLY A 61 11.89 -15.57 2.19
C GLY A 61 12.01 -15.74 0.67
N GLU A 62 11.48 -14.78 -0.05
CA GLU A 62 11.33 -14.80 -1.52
C GLU A 62 12.65 -14.56 -2.27
N TRP A 63 13.65 -13.98 -1.62
CA TRP A 63 14.98 -13.75 -2.19
C TRP A 63 15.98 -14.88 -1.91
N VAL A 64 15.52 -16.02 -1.38
CA VAL A 64 16.41 -17.10 -0.91
C VAL A 64 17.35 -17.65 -1.97
N GLN A 65 16.94 -17.65 -3.25
CA GLN A 65 17.82 -18.05 -4.35
C GLN A 65 19.05 -17.14 -4.46
N ASP A 66 18.85 -15.82 -4.38
CA ASP A 66 19.93 -14.82 -4.47
C ASP A 66 20.74 -14.75 -3.17
N THR A 67 20.10 -14.61 -2.02
CA THR A 67 20.78 -14.49 -0.71
C THR A 67 21.50 -15.76 -0.29
N GLY A 68 20.94 -16.93 -0.63
CA GLY A 68 21.54 -18.23 -0.43
C GLY A 68 22.58 -18.60 -1.49
N LYS A 69 22.70 -17.80 -2.56
CA LYS A 69 23.55 -18.07 -3.74
C LYS A 69 23.31 -19.46 -4.31
N ILE A 70 22.02 -19.85 -4.43
CA ILE A 70 21.62 -21.18 -4.91
C ILE A 70 21.67 -21.18 -6.44
N PRO A 71 22.54 -22.02 -7.06
CA PRO A 71 22.61 -22.11 -8.51
C PRO A 71 21.27 -22.49 -9.13
N LEU A 72 20.94 -21.92 -10.29
CA LEU A 72 19.68 -22.19 -10.97
C LEU A 72 19.41 -23.70 -11.13
N ALA A 73 20.43 -24.48 -11.52
CA ALA A 73 20.31 -25.93 -11.69
C ALA A 73 19.91 -26.68 -10.41
N GLU A 74 20.19 -26.12 -9.23
CA GLU A 74 19.77 -26.67 -7.96
C GLU A 74 18.39 -26.11 -7.55
N TYR A 75 18.16 -24.82 -7.79
CA TYR A 75 16.91 -24.17 -7.41
C TYR A 75 15.70 -24.73 -8.16
N ILE A 76 15.83 -25.03 -9.45
CA ILE A 76 14.74 -25.62 -10.25
C ILE A 76 14.32 -27.02 -9.78
N LYS A 77 15.13 -27.71 -8.98
CA LYS A 77 14.75 -29.01 -8.38
C LYS A 77 13.69 -28.89 -7.29
N LEU A 78 13.32 -27.67 -6.91
CA LEU A 78 12.29 -27.41 -5.89
C LEU A 78 10.87 -27.54 -6.44
N TYR A 79 10.61 -27.06 -7.68
CA TYR A 79 9.24 -27.01 -8.19
C TYR A 79 8.59 -28.38 -8.35
N PRO A 80 9.29 -29.49 -8.71
CA PRO A 80 8.69 -30.82 -8.75
C PRO A 80 8.28 -31.34 -7.36
N LYS A 81 8.67 -30.64 -6.28
CA LYS A 81 8.32 -30.98 -4.89
C LYS A 81 7.31 -30.01 -4.29
N PHE A 82 6.98 -28.94 -5.01
CA PHE A 82 6.03 -27.95 -4.54
C PHE A 82 4.60 -28.47 -4.70
N ASN A 83 4.00 -28.85 -3.58
CA ASN A 83 2.66 -29.45 -3.53
C ASN A 83 1.82 -28.82 -2.41
N PRO A 84 1.23 -27.66 -2.63
CA PRO A 84 0.46 -26.93 -1.62
C PRO A 84 -0.94 -27.53 -1.39
N GLU A 85 -1.02 -28.71 -0.79
CA GLU A 85 -2.26 -29.48 -0.59
C GLU A 85 -3.30 -28.76 0.27
N ASP A 86 -2.87 -27.89 1.16
CA ASP A 86 -3.74 -27.14 2.08
C ASP A 86 -4.21 -25.78 1.49
N PHE A 87 -3.89 -25.48 0.23
CA PHE A 87 -4.35 -24.24 -0.39
C PHE A 87 -5.86 -24.27 -0.65
N ASP A 88 -6.54 -23.29 -0.09
CA ASP A 88 -7.96 -23.03 -0.33
C ASP A 88 -8.18 -21.54 -0.66
N ALA A 89 -8.54 -21.27 -1.92
CA ALA A 89 -8.80 -19.92 -2.40
C ALA A 89 -10.01 -19.29 -1.69
N ALA A 90 -11.02 -20.08 -1.33
CA ALA A 90 -12.21 -19.58 -0.64
C ALA A 90 -11.88 -19.10 0.78
N GLU A 91 -11.04 -19.84 1.52
CA GLU A 91 -10.56 -19.45 2.84
C GLU A 91 -9.71 -18.16 2.77
N TRP A 92 -8.80 -18.05 1.81
CA TRP A 92 -7.97 -16.85 1.66
C TRP A 92 -8.79 -15.60 1.37
N VAL A 93 -9.76 -15.71 0.45
CA VAL A 93 -10.64 -14.60 0.09
C VAL A 93 -11.57 -14.24 1.25
N ALA A 94 -12.11 -15.24 1.96
CA ALA A 94 -12.93 -15.02 3.15
C ALA A 94 -12.15 -14.33 4.27
N LEU A 95 -10.91 -14.73 4.52
CA LEU A 95 -10.02 -14.11 5.52
C LEU A 95 -9.73 -12.65 5.15
N ALA A 96 -9.36 -12.36 3.90
CA ALA A 96 -9.14 -11.00 3.44
C ALA A 96 -10.40 -10.12 3.62
N LYS A 97 -11.56 -10.66 3.26
CA LYS A 97 -12.85 -9.99 3.41
C LYS A 97 -13.19 -9.73 4.87
N SER A 98 -13.00 -10.71 5.75
CA SER A 98 -13.23 -10.56 7.20
C SER A 98 -12.29 -9.54 7.84
N ALA A 99 -11.06 -9.42 7.35
CA ALA A 99 -10.12 -8.38 7.77
C ALA A 99 -10.52 -6.96 7.32
N GLY A 100 -11.55 -6.82 6.47
CA GLY A 100 -11.96 -5.56 5.88
C GLY A 100 -11.16 -5.16 4.64
N GLN A 101 -10.35 -6.07 4.07
CA GLN A 101 -9.64 -5.81 2.82
C GLN A 101 -10.61 -5.86 1.64
N LYS A 102 -10.38 -5.03 0.64
CA LYS A 102 -11.27 -4.87 -0.53
C LYS A 102 -10.67 -5.39 -1.84
N TYR A 103 -9.40 -5.69 -1.83
CA TYR A 103 -8.69 -6.27 -2.97
C TYR A 103 -7.52 -7.13 -2.48
N ILE A 104 -7.13 -8.07 -3.33
CA ILE A 104 -5.96 -8.94 -3.15
C ILE A 104 -5.00 -8.67 -4.29
N VAL A 105 -3.70 -8.61 -4.01
CA VAL A 105 -2.63 -8.66 -5.01
C VAL A 105 -1.78 -9.89 -4.72
N ILE A 106 -1.63 -10.79 -5.70
CA ILE A 106 -0.83 -12.01 -5.56
C ILE A 106 0.37 -12.00 -6.50
N THR A 107 1.50 -12.53 -6.05
CA THR A 107 2.67 -12.78 -6.90
C THR A 107 2.36 -13.89 -7.90
N THR A 108 2.06 -13.52 -9.14
CA THR A 108 1.85 -14.48 -10.24
C THR A 108 3.18 -15.05 -10.74
N LYS A 109 4.22 -14.25 -10.72
CA LYS A 109 5.62 -14.62 -10.97
C LYS A 109 6.53 -13.69 -10.17
N HIS A 110 7.34 -14.24 -9.26
CA HIS A 110 8.37 -13.48 -8.54
C HIS A 110 9.71 -13.51 -9.29
N HIS A 111 10.77 -12.96 -8.72
CA HIS A 111 12.10 -12.83 -9.35
C HIS A 111 12.74 -14.17 -9.72
N ASP A 112 12.35 -15.26 -9.08
CA ASP A 112 12.82 -16.62 -9.38
C ASP A 112 12.26 -17.18 -10.70
N GLY A 113 11.30 -16.49 -11.32
CA GLY A 113 10.72 -16.83 -12.61
C GLY A 113 9.64 -17.91 -12.55
N PHE A 114 9.33 -18.47 -11.36
CA PHE A 114 8.29 -19.50 -11.22
C PHE A 114 6.89 -18.90 -11.38
N CYS A 115 6.11 -19.48 -12.31
CA CYS A 115 4.75 -19.01 -12.61
C CYS A 115 3.72 -19.75 -11.74
N MET A 116 2.98 -19.00 -10.93
CA MET A 116 1.87 -19.49 -10.10
C MET A 116 0.56 -19.64 -10.89
N PHE A 117 0.63 -19.60 -12.22
CA PHE A 117 -0.49 -19.63 -13.16
C PHE A 117 -0.17 -20.53 -14.37
N ASP A 118 -1.19 -20.91 -15.12
CA ASP A 118 -1.09 -21.73 -16.32
C ASP A 118 -0.54 -20.92 -17.52
N SER A 119 0.77 -20.68 -17.54
CA SER A 119 1.43 -20.07 -18.69
C SER A 119 1.74 -21.11 -19.76
N LYS A 120 1.38 -20.82 -21.02
CA LYS A 120 1.72 -21.65 -22.18
C LYS A 120 3.10 -21.29 -22.76
N LEU A 121 3.79 -20.33 -22.15
CA LEU A 121 5.09 -19.82 -22.61
C LEU A 121 6.26 -20.36 -21.78
N SER A 122 5.99 -21.15 -20.74
CA SER A 122 7.00 -21.70 -19.84
C SER A 122 6.52 -23.03 -19.25
N ASP A 123 7.43 -23.99 -19.12
CA ASP A 123 7.20 -25.21 -18.36
C ASP A 123 7.50 -25.04 -16.86
N TYR A 124 8.08 -23.89 -16.47
CA TYR A 124 8.42 -23.57 -15.08
C TYR A 124 7.20 -22.93 -14.38
N THR A 125 6.16 -23.74 -14.21
CA THR A 125 4.85 -23.30 -13.70
C THR A 125 4.29 -24.27 -12.65
N ILE A 126 3.33 -23.77 -11.88
CA ILE A 126 2.56 -24.55 -10.90
C ILE A 126 1.85 -25.77 -11.54
N MET A 127 1.53 -25.69 -12.84
CA MET A 127 0.86 -26.77 -13.57
C MET A 127 1.75 -28.00 -13.76
N HIS A 128 3.07 -27.83 -13.69
CA HIS A 128 4.06 -28.91 -13.80
C HIS A 128 4.60 -29.36 -12.43
N THR A 129 3.90 -29.05 -11.36
CA THR A 129 4.15 -29.55 -10.01
C THR A 129 3.17 -30.69 -9.68
N PRO A 130 3.39 -31.47 -8.60
CA PRO A 130 2.41 -32.45 -8.14
C PRO A 130 1.03 -31.86 -7.85
N PHE A 131 0.96 -30.57 -7.48
CA PHE A 131 -0.28 -29.85 -7.23
C PHE A 131 -1.13 -29.68 -8.51
N GLY A 132 -0.54 -29.31 -9.63
CA GLY A 132 -1.15 -29.30 -10.97
C GLY A 132 -2.41 -28.42 -11.12
N ARG A 133 -2.62 -27.42 -10.23
CA ARG A 133 -3.78 -26.52 -10.25
C ARG A 133 -3.34 -25.07 -10.42
N ASP A 134 -4.13 -24.28 -11.16
CA ASP A 134 -3.87 -22.86 -11.40
C ASP A 134 -4.41 -22.01 -10.22
N ILE A 135 -3.50 -21.63 -9.33
CA ILE A 135 -3.81 -20.84 -8.14
C ILE A 135 -4.40 -19.47 -8.49
N CYS A 136 -3.86 -18.83 -9.53
CA CYS A 136 -4.37 -17.53 -9.97
C CYS A 136 -5.80 -17.64 -10.49
N LYS A 137 -6.15 -18.73 -11.15
CA LYS A 137 -7.51 -18.99 -11.62
C LYS A 137 -8.48 -19.22 -10.47
N GLU A 138 -8.10 -20.03 -9.50
CA GLU A 138 -8.94 -20.32 -8.33
C GLU A 138 -9.18 -19.05 -7.50
N LEU A 139 -8.14 -18.25 -7.26
CA LEU A 139 -8.29 -16.96 -6.58
C LEU A 139 -9.16 -15.98 -7.38
N ALA A 140 -9.02 -15.93 -8.71
CA ALA A 140 -9.84 -15.07 -9.55
C ALA A 140 -11.33 -15.46 -9.48
N ASP A 141 -11.62 -16.74 -9.50
CA ASP A 141 -12.98 -17.27 -9.40
C ASP A 141 -13.59 -16.96 -8.02
N GLU A 142 -12.86 -17.21 -6.93
CA GLU A 142 -13.33 -16.94 -5.58
C GLU A 142 -13.44 -15.44 -5.27
N CYS A 143 -12.52 -14.61 -5.76
CA CYS A 143 -12.63 -13.15 -5.64
C CYS A 143 -13.93 -12.64 -6.29
N ARG A 144 -14.27 -13.12 -7.50
CA ARG A 144 -15.55 -12.76 -8.17
C ARG A 144 -16.75 -13.23 -7.37
N LYS A 145 -16.73 -14.46 -6.89
CA LYS A 145 -17.83 -15.07 -6.11
C LYS A 145 -18.06 -14.31 -4.80
N GLN A 146 -17.02 -13.92 -4.09
CA GLN A 146 -17.11 -13.26 -2.79
C GLN A 146 -17.11 -11.73 -2.86
N GLY A 147 -16.93 -11.14 -4.05
CA GLY A 147 -16.99 -9.70 -4.30
C GLY A 147 -15.73 -8.93 -3.92
N LEU A 148 -14.56 -9.58 -3.91
CA LEU A 148 -13.26 -8.91 -3.79
C LEU A 148 -12.67 -8.63 -5.18
N LYS A 149 -11.83 -7.59 -5.24
CA LYS A 149 -11.07 -7.26 -6.45
C LYS A 149 -9.74 -8.01 -6.43
N LEU A 150 -9.25 -8.40 -7.61
CA LEU A 150 -7.96 -9.08 -7.76
C LEU A 150 -7.00 -8.25 -8.60
N GLY A 151 -5.78 -8.11 -8.13
CA GLY A 151 -4.63 -7.59 -8.85
C GLY A 151 -3.52 -8.64 -8.94
N PHE A 152 -2.68 -8.52 -9.94
CA PHE A 152 -1.55 -9.41 -10.17
C PHE A 152 -0.22 -8.67 -10.02
N TYR A 153 0.64 -9.18 -9.15
CA TYR A 153 2.05 -8.81 -9.13
C TYR A 153 2.79 -9.62 -10.19
N TYR A 154 3.64 -8.97 -10.94
CA TYR A 154 4.47 -9.59 -11.96
C TYR A 154 5.89 -9.02 -11.92
N SER A 155 6.88 -9.88 -11.68
CA SER A 155 8.28 -9.48 -11.71
C SER A 155 8.80 -9.31 -13.14
N ILE A 156 9.37 -8.15 -13.42
CA ILE A 156 10.17 -7.91 -14.63
C ILE A 156 11.49 -8.67 -14.53
N MET A 157 12.07 -8.72 -13.33
CA MET A 157 13.25 -9.54 -13.05
C MET A 157 12.89 -11.02 -13.15
N ASP A 158 13.78 -11.82 -13.76
CA ASP A 158 13.58 -13.26 -13.95
C ASP A 158 14.91 -13.99 -13.90
N TRP A 159 15.20 -14.61 -12.77
CA TRP A 159 16.46 -15.33 -12.58
C TRP A 159 16.48 -16.70 -13.28
N HIS A 160 15.33 -17.17 -13.77
CA HIS A 160 15.22 -18.43 -14.48
C HIS A 160 15.42 -18.28 -15.99
N HIS A 161 14.78 -17.25 -16.61
CA HIS A 161 14.72 -17.12 -18.05
C HIS A 161 16.11 -16.93 -18.68
N PRO A 162 16.49 -17.72 -19.73
CA PRO A 162 17.83 -17.64 -20.32
C PRO A 162 18.15 -16.31 -21.00
N ASP A 163 17.14 -15.59 -21.47
CA ASP A 163 17.28 -14.30 -22.12
C ASP A 163 17.24 -13.10 -21.16
N TYR A 164 16.97 -13.34 -19.87
CA TYR A 164 17.02 -12.27 -18.88
C TYR A 164 18.47 -11.96 -18.49
N THR A 165 18.82 -10.70 -18.60
CA THR A 165 20.11 -10.13 -18.16
C THR A 165 19.87 -8.81 -17.45
N PRO A 166 20.71 -8.43 -16.47
CA PRO A 166 21.94 -9.09 -16.02
C PRO A 166 21.65 -10.31 -15.12
N VAL A 167 22.55 -11.28 -15.14
CA VAL A 167 22.57 -12.35 -14.13
C VAL A 167 23.00 -11.79 -12.77
N ARG A 168 22.69 -12.50 -11.69
CA ARG A 168 23.05 -12.07 -10.35
C ARG A 168 24.58 -11.91 -10.20
N PRO A 169 25.07 -10.96 -9.40
CA PRO A 169 26.50 -10.70 -9.27
C PRO A 169 27.34 -11.94 -8.94
N TRP A 170 26.81 -12.84 -8.11
CA TRP A 170 27.49 -14.08 -7.69
C TRP A 170 27.46 -15.20 -8.77
N GLU A 171 26.60 -15.07 -9.79
CA GLU A 171 26.54 -15.98 -10.94
C GLU A 171 27.49 -15.59 -12.08
N LYS A 172 28.07 -14.39 -12.05
CA LYS A 172 28.99 -13.93 -13.10
C LYS A 172 30.15 -14.93 -13.29
N GLY A 173 30.35 -15.35 -14.54
CA GLY A 173 31.34 -16.37 -14.92
C GLY A 173 30.93 -17.81 -14.61
N LYS A 174 29.80 -18.05 -13.93
CA LYS A 174 29.27 -19.38 -13.64
C LYS A 174 28.05 -19.72 -14.52
N ARG A 175 27.17 -18.73 -14.73
CA ARG A 175 26.01 -18.85 -15.63
C ARG A 175 26.34 -18.18 -16.95
N SER A 176 26.21 -18.94 -18.06
CA SER A 176 26.42 -18.40 -19.40
C SER A 176 25.29 -17.45 -19.79
N THR A 177 25.65 -16.29 -20.33
CA THR A 177 24.73 -15.35 -20.96
C THR A 177 24.93 -15.27 -22.47
N LYS A 178 25.69 -16.24 -23.04
CA LYS A 178 25.95 -16.29 -24.48
C LYS A 178 24.64 -16.48 -25.25
N GLY A 179 24.34 -15.53 -26.16
CA GLY A 179 23.11 -15.55 -26.96
C GLY A 179 21.85 -15.06 -26.24
N ALA A 180 21.97 -14.59 -24.98
CA ALA A 180 20.85 -13.95 -24.30
C ALA A 180 20.41 -12.67 -25.03
N ASP A 181 19.10 -12.47 -25.12
CA ASP A 181 18.47 -11.36 -25.84
C ASP A 181 17.29 -10.82 -25.02
N PHE A 182 17.51 -9.66 -24.40
CA PHE A 182 16.48 -9.05 -23.57
C PHE A 182 15.22 -8.64 -24.35
N ALA A 183 15.33 -8.36 -25.66
CA ALA A 183 14.16 -8.11 -26.51
C ALA A 183 13.30 -9.38 -26.68
N ARG A 184 13.92 -10.57 -26.75
CA ARG A 184 13.20 -11.86 -26.71
C ARG A 184 12.52 -12.08 -25.37
N TYR A 185 13.20 -11.75 -24.27
CA TYR A 185 12.59 -11.79 -22.94
C TYR A 185 11.39 -10.84 -22.84
N CYS A 186 11.47 -9.63 -23.38
CA CYS A 186 10.33 -8.70 -23.41
C CYS A 186 9.14 -9.25 -24.20
N LYS A 187 9.37 -10.02 -25.28
CA LYS A 187 8.29 -10.73 -26.00
C LYS A 187 7.64 -11.80 -25.14
N TYR A 188 8.44 -12.58 -24.42
CA TYR A 188 7.97 -13.57 -23.46
C TYR A 188 7.11 -12.91 -22.37
N MET A 189 7.63 -11.87 -21.71
CA MET A 189 6.91 -11.11 -20.70
C MET A 189 5.59 -10.53 -21.24
N LYS A 190 5.61 -9.96 -22.46
CA LYS A 190 4.41 -9.43 -23.14
C LYS A 190 3.37 -10.53 -23.37
N GLY A 191 3.81 -11.74 -23.71
CA GLY A 191 2.94 -12.90 -23.87
C GLY A 191 2.30 -13.31 -22.55
N GLN A 192 3.08 -13.44 -21.48
CA GLN A 192 2.56 -13.79 -20.15
C GLN A 192 1.61 -12.72 -19.59
N VAL A 193 1.91 -11.44 -19.78
CA VAL A 193 0.97 -10.36 -19.40
C VAL A 193 -0.33 -10.48 -20.21
N ARG A 194 -0.26 -10.87 -21.49
CA ARG A 194 -1.47 -11.14 -22.29
C ARG A 194 -2.28 -12.31 -21.71
N GLU A 195 -1.65 -13.41 -21.33
CA GLU A 195 -2.31 -14.55 -20.68
C GLU A 195 -3.02 -14.11 -19.41
N LEU A 196 -2.30 -13.39 -18.52
CA LEU A 196 -2.84 -12.89 -17.24
C LEU A 196 -4.02 -11.93 -17.42
N MET A 197 -3.98 -11.09 -18.44
CA MET A 197 -5.05 -10.12 -18.70
C MET A 197 -6.24 -10.70 -19.47
N SER A 198 -6.12 -11.89 -20.07
CA SER A 198 -7.18 -12.49 -20.89
C SER A 198 -7.91 -13.64 -20.19
N ASN A 199 -7.21 -14.45 -19.36
CA ASN A 199 -7.71 -15.75 -18.93
C ASN A 199 -8.36 -15.76 -17.54
N TYR A 200 -8.24 -14.68 -16.76
CA TYR A 200 -8.58 -14.64 -15.34
C TYR A 200 -9.79 -13.73 -15.00
N GLY A 201 -10.46 -13.18 -16.02
CA GLY A 201 -11.56 -12.24 -15.86
C GLY A 201 -11.09 -10.84 -15.48
N PRO A 202 -11.90 -10.04 -14.78
CA PRO A 202 -11.54 -8.66 -14.43
C PRO A 202 -10.35 -8.60 -13.46
N ILE A 203 -9.26 -7.95 -13.88
CA ILE A 203 -8.08 -7.67 -13.06
C ILE A 203 -7.97 -6.16 -12.85
N VAL A 204 -7.91 -5.72 -11.59
CA VAL A 204 -7.97 -4.29 -11.27
C VAL A 204 -6.60 -3.63 -11.19
N ALA A 205 -5.54 -4.40 -10.95
CA ALA A 205 -4.18 -3.87 -10.85
C ALA A 205 -3.15 -4.83 -11.46
N LEU A 206 -2.20 -4.28 -12.19
CA LEU A 206 -0.97 -4.94 -12.60
C LEU A 206 0.19 -4.29 -11.84
N TRP A 207 0.71 -5.03 -10.87
CA TRP A 207 1.73 -4.61 -9.95
C TRP A 207 3.10 -5.11 -10.42
N PHE A 208 3.81 -4.32 -11.23
CA PHE A 208 5.17 -4.65 -11.67
C PHE A 208 6.19 -4.50 -10.55
N ASP A 209 7.28 -5.26 -10.64
CA ASP A 209 8.44 -5.12 -9.79
C ASP A 209 9.72 -5.50 -10.54
N GLY A 210 10.90 -5.14 -10.00
CA GLY A 210 12.17 -5.54 -10.59
C GLY A 210 12.61 -4.74 -11.82
N GLY A 211 11.96 -3.62 -12.17
CA GLY A 211 12.29 -2.80 -13.34
C GLY A 211 13.54 -1.94 -13.19
N TRP A 212 14.16 -1.87 -12.02
CA TRP A 212 15.30 -0.96 -11.75
C TRP A 212 16.63 -1.37 -12.39
N GLU A 213 16.77 -2.62 -12.86
CA GLU A 213 17.95 -3.10 -13.57
C GLU A 213 17.98 -2.65 -15.04
N HIS A 214 16.83 -2.24 -15.60
CA HIS A 214 16.63 -1.89 -17.00
C HIS A 214 16.25 -0.42 -17.14
N LYS A 215 17.18 0.39 -17.66
CA LYS A 215 17.06 1.86 -17.70
C LYS A 215 17.23 2.45 -19.09
N SER A 216 17.54 1.63 -20.11
CA SER A 216 17.68 2.12 -21.47
C SER A 216 16.34 2.63 -22.02
N ASP A 217 16.36 3.44 -23.06
CA ASP A 217 15.13 3.95 -23.65
C ASP A 217 14.40 2.83 -24.43
N GLU A 218 15.12 1.84 -24.92
CA GLU A 218 14.59 0.63 -25.55
C GLU A 218 13.82 -0.21 -24.54
N ASP A 219 14.39 -0.46 -23.34
CA ASP A 219 13.71 -1.18 -22.26
C ASP A 219 12.44 -0.46 -21.83
N LYS A 220 12.53 0.84 -21.61
CA LYS A 220 11.36 1.68 -21.27
C LYS A 220 10.29 1.64 -22.34
N LYS A 221 10.66 1.61 -23.61
CA LYS A 221 9.71 1.46 -24.72
C LYS A 221 9.03 0.11 -24.67
N ALA A 222 9.80 -0.97 -24.48
CA ALA A 222 9.24 -2.32 -24.34
C ALA A 222 8.24 -2.42 -23.17
N PHE A 223 8.54 -1.83 -22.02
CA PHE A 223 7.63 -1.81 -20.87
C PHE A 223 6.37 -1.00 -21.14
N LYS A 224 6.47 0.15 -21.84
CA LYS A 224 5.29 0.91 -22.28
C LYS A 224 4.39 0.08 -23.21
N ASP A 225 4.99 -0.67 -24.15
CA ASP A 225 4.26 -1.52 -25.08
C ASP A 225 3.54 -2.68 -24.33
N ILE A 226 4.15 -3.23 -23.29
CA ILE A 226 3.55 -4.28 -22.45
C ILE A 226 2.37 -3.70 -21.65
N ILE A 227 2.53 -2.52 -21.06
CA ILE A 227 1.45 -1.83 -20.34
C ILE A 227 0.31 -1.47 -21.29
N ALA A 228 0.61 -1.07 -22.52
CA ALA A 228 -0.41 -0.77 -23.53
C ALA A 228 -1.25 -2.02 -23.84
N VAL A 229 -0.62 -3.20 -23.96
CA VAL A 229 -1.36 -4.47 -24.12
C VAL A 229 -2.24 -4.77 -22.91
N ALA A 230 -1.73 -4.58 -21.70
CA ALA A 230 -2.54 -4.78 -20.50
C ALA A 230 -3.77 -3.87 -20.49
N ARG A 231 -3.63 -2.59 -20.83
CA ARG A 231 -4.73 -1.63 -20.90
C ARG A 231 -5.71 -1.89 -22.06
N GLN A 232 -5.21 -2.41 -23.17
CA GLN A 232 -6.08 -2.83 -24.28
C GLN A 232 -7.01 -3.97 -23.87
N LEU A 233 -6.52 -4.92 -23.07
CA LEU A 233 -7.27 -6.09 -22.61
C LEU A 233 -8.11 -5.79 -21.37
N GLN A 234 -7.62 -4.91 -20.49
CA GLN A 234 -8.25 -4.49 -19.24
C GLN A 234 -8.23 -2.95 -19.16
N PRO A 235 -9.15 -2.23 -19.82
CA PRO A 235 -9.11 -0.75 -19.91
C PRO A 235 -9.11 -0.05 -18.56
N ASN A 236 -9.71 -0.65 -17.53
CA ASN A 236 -9.80 -0.08 -16.18
C ASN A 236 -8.61 -0.44 -15.27
N ILE A 237 -7.61 -1.17 -15.78
CA ILE A 237 -6.48 -1.63 -14.95
C ILE A 237 -5.63 -0.46 -14.47
N LEU A 238 -5.23 -0.51 -13.20
CA LEU A 238 -4.21 0.38 -12.64
C LEU A 238 -2.84 -0.29 -12.70
N VAL A 239 -1.82 0.49 -12.99
CA VAL A 239 -0.43 0.03 -13.06
C VAL A 239 0.41 0.87 -12.09
N ASN A 240 1.21 0.21 -11.25
CA ASN A 240 2.10 0.87 -10.31
C ASN A 240 3.34 1.49 -11.01
N ASP A 241 4.20 2.17 -10.24
CA ASP A 241 5.37 2.89 -10.79
C ASP A 241 6.67 2.07 -10.84
N ARG A 242 6.65 0.77 -10.51
CA ARG A 242 7.89 -0.03 -10.35
C ARG A 242 8.48 -0.58 -11.65
N ALA A 243 7.81 -0.40 -12.76
CA ALA A 243 8.42 -0.65 -14.08
C ALA A 243 9.47 0.42 -14.48
N GLY A 244 9.67 1.45 -13.65
CA GLY A 244 10.66 2.50 -13.92
C GLY A 244 10.30 3.53 -15.00
N ILE A 245 9.06 3.49 -15.49
CA ILE A 245 8.53 4.38 -16.55
C ILE A 245 7.37 5.27 -16.07
N GLY A 246 7.18 5.34 -14.75
CA GLY A 246 5.99 5.93 -14.15
C GLY A 246 4.85 4.92 -14.05
N GLY A 247 3.70 5.36 -13.55
CA GLY A 247 2.53 4.53 -13.33
C GLY A 247 1.36 5.39 -12.89
N ASP A 248 0.22 4.74 -12.62
CA ASP A 248 -0.98 5.40 -12.15
C ASP A 248 -0.87 5.80 -10.66
N TYR A 249 -0.06 5.07 -9.89
CA TYR A 249 0.16 5.32 -8.46
C TYR A 249 1.58 4.97 -8.02
N LYS A 250 2.01 5.58 -6.91
CA LYS A 250 3.32 5.37 -6.28
C LYS A 250 3.27 4.26 -5.24
N THR A 251 4.38 3.54 -5.06
CA THR A 251 4.45 2.39 -4.15
C THR A 251 5.60 2.54 -3.12
N PRO A 252 5.44 3.41 -2.10
CA PRO A 252 6.39 3.46 -0.99
C PRO A 252 6.41 2.12 -0.24
N GLU A 253 7.59 1.50 -0.18
CA GLU A 253 7.77 0.21 0.47
C GLU A 253 8.25 0.38 1.90
N GLN A 254 7.63 -0.36 2.84
CA GLN A 254 7.96 -0.41 4.28
C GLN A 254 7.99 0.98 4.96
N ARG A 255 7.40 2.00 4.36
CA ARG A 255 7.39 3.37 4.87
C ARG A 255 6.08 4.09 4.59
N ILE A 256 5.73 5.02 5.47
CA ILE A 256 4.61 5.93 5.27
C ILE A 256 5.18 7.32 4.98
N PRO A 257 4.84 7.95 3.85
CA PRO A 257 5.22 9.34 3.58
C PRO A 257 4.75 10.28 4.71
N ALA A 258 5.56 11.27 5.05
CA ALA A 258 5.26 12.14 6.19
C ALA A 258 3.92 12.90 6.00
N THR A 259 3.67 13.42 4.79
CA THR A 259 2.51 14.28 4.48
C THR A 259 1.68 13.77 3.29
N GLY A 260 1.82 12.50 2.92
CA GLY A 260 1.33 11.98 1.64
C GLY A 260 2.33 12.22 0.51
N ILE A 261 1.92 11.92 -0.72
CA ILE A 261 2.75 12.13 -1.93
C ILE A 261 2.06 13.16 -2.81
N VAL A 262 2.86 14.07 -3.37
CA VAL A 262 2.41 15.03 -4.37
C VAL A 262 3.14 14.81 -5.70
N ASP A 263 2.49 15.17 -6.80
CA ASP A 263 3.09 15.19 -8.12
C ASP A 263 4.04 16.39 -8.30
N LYS A 264 4.57 16.57 -9.51
CA LYS A 264 5.49 17.66 -9.84
C LYS A 264 4.83 19.04 -9.75
N GLU A 265 3.52 19.09 -9.92
CA GLU A 265 2.68 20.28 -9.85
C GLU A 265 2.18 20.55 -8.42
N GLY A 266 2.57 19.72 -7.43
CA GLY A 266 2.15 19.87 -6.04
C GLY A 266 0.74 19.33 -5.72
N ARG A 267 0.09 18.64 -6.65
CA ARG A 267 -1.23 18.03 -6.46
C ARG A 267 -1.10 16.66 -5.77
N PRO A 268 -2.07 16.25 -4.94
CA PRO A 268 -2.05 14.92 -4.32
C PRO A 268 -1.96 13.80 -5.37
N ALA A 269 -0.89 13.00 -5.32
CA ALA A 269 -0.71 11.82 -6.13
C ALA A 269 -1.34 10.60 -5.44
N MET A 270 -1.79 9.62 -6.23
CA MET A 270 -2.20 8.32 -5.70
C MET A 270 -0.99 7.51 -5.26
N TRP A 271 -1.12 6.81 -4.15
CA TRP A 271 -0.06 5.96 -3.63
C TRP A 271 -0.60 4.83 -2.74
N GLU A 272 0.19 3.77 -2.65
CA GLU A 272 -0.09 2.58 -1.88
C GLU A 272 1.16 2.16 -1.11
N ALA A 273 1.10 2.18 0.21
CA ALA A 273 2.19 1.67 1.04
C ALA A 273 2.06 0.15 1.16
N CYS A 274 3.02 -0.58 0.61
CA CYS A 274 3.12 -2.01 0.82
C CYS A 274 4.03 -2.32 2.00
N MET A 275 3.57 -3.20 2.91
CA MET A 275 4.30 -3.55 4.13
C MET A 275 4.12 -5.01 4.51
N THR A 276 5.19 -5.60 5.04
CA THR A 276 5.14 -6.92 5.66
C THR A 276 4.43 -6.88 7.00
N MET A 277 3.82 -7.99 7.39
CA MET A 277 3.27 -8.16 8.73
C MET A 277 4.37 -8.45 9.77
N THR A 278 5.50 -8.95 9.33
CA THR A 278 6.67 -9.25 10.15
C THR A 278 7.64 -8.07 10.25
N THR A 279 8.55 -8.09 11.21
CA THR A 279 9.52 -7.00 11.45
C THR A 279 10.93 -7.30 10.94
N GLY A 280 11.21 -8.55 10.55
CA GLY A 280 12.56 -9.07 10.30
C GLY A 280 13.27 -9.49 11.59
N HIS A 281 14.29 -10.31 11.46
CA HIS A 281 15.04 -10.84 12.62
C HIS A 281 16.52 -10.47 12.53
N GLY A 282 16.86 -9.26 12.97
CA GLY A 282 18.25 -8.83 13.27
C GLY A 282 19.19 -8.80 12.05
N SER A 283 20.44 -9.23 12.26
CA SER A 283 21.54 -9.09 11.30
C SER A 283 21.44 -9.99 10.05
N PHE A 284 20.61 -11.03 10.08
CA PHE A 284 20.41 -11.94 8.93
C PHE A 284 19.35 -11.40 7.94
N ALA A 285 18.34 -10.71 8.46
CA ALA A 285 17.32 -10.05 7.64
C ALA A 285 17.01 -8.69 8.28
N PRO A 286 17.81 -7.66 7.98
CA PRO A 286 17.60 -6.31 8.53
C PRO A 286 16.24 -5.72 8.10
N THR A 287 15.63 -6.30 7.06
CA THR A 287 14.25 -6.06 6.65
C THR A 287 13.47 -7.37 6.67
N ALA A 288 12.20 -7.32 7.02
CA ALA A 288 11.31 -8.49 6.97
C ALA A 288 11.19 -9.02 5.54
N TRP A 289 11.16 -10.35 5.40
CA TRP A 289 10.87 -11.01 4.13
C TRP A 289 9.39 -10.87 3.76
N TRP A 290 9.09 -10.82 2.47
CA TRP A 290 7.72 -10.81 1.96
C TRP A 290 7.13 -12.22 1.91
N GLY A 291 7.91 -13.18 1.43
CA GLY A 291 7.55 -14.60 1.42
C GLY A 291 7.75 -15.28 2.77
N TYR A 292 7.31 -16.53 2.84
CA TYR A 292 7.43 -17.34 4.04
C TYR A 292 8.89 -17.48 4.53
N ASP A 293 9.08 -17.20 5.79
CA ASP A 293 10.32 -17.49 6.52
C ASP A 293 9.99 -18.30 7.78
N ALA A 294 10.47 -19.53 7.85
CA ALA A 294 10.25 -20.45 8.97
C ALA A 294 10.88 -19.96 10.29
N HIS A 295 11.88 -19.08 10.19
CA HIS A 295 12.59 -18.53 11.35
C HIS A 295 11.96 -17.22 11.86
N GLU A 296 11.05 -16.62 11.12
CA GLU A 296 10.40 -15.37 11.50
C GLU A 296 9.36 -15.61 12.61
N LYS A 297 9.61 -15.02 13.76
CA LYS A 297 8.76 -15.17 14.96
C LYS A 297 8.14 -13.85 15.43
N ILE A 298 8.63 -12.72 14.90
CA ILE A 298 8.25 -11.39 15.38
C ILE A 298 7.28 -10.74 14.39
N PHE A 299 6.02 -10.69 14.78
CA PHE A 299 4.94 -10.07 14.02
C PHE A 299 4.55 -8.73 14.64
N LYS A 300 4.28 -7.75 13.80
CA LYS A 300 3.75 -6.46 14.23
C LYS A 300 2.46 -6.68 15.05
N PRO A 301 2.29 -6.02 16.18
CA PRO A 301 1.06 -6.12 16.95
C PRO A 301 -0.12 -5.49 16.17
N THR A 302 -1.33 -5.93 16.47
CA THR A 302 -2.57 -5.41 15.85
C THR A 302 -2.68 -3.89 15.97
N GLU A 303 -2.28 -3.33 17.13
CA GLU A 303 -2.23 -1.89 17.36
C GLU A 303 -1.38 -1.17 16.31
N GLU A 304 -0.17 -1.68 16.03
CA GLU A 304 0.72 -1.08 15.03
C GLU A 304 0.12 -1.15 13.62
N LEU A 305 -0.51 -2.27 13.27
CA LEU A 305 -1.15 -2.47 11.96
C LEU A 305 -2.32 -1.51 11.76
N LEU A 306 -3.18 -1.36 12.77
CA LEU A 306 -4.31 -0.42 12.75
C LEU A 306 -3.84 1.03 12.71
N HIS A 307 -2.85 1.41 13.52
CA HIS A 307 -2.28 2.75 13.48
C HIS A 307 -1.67 3.07 12.10
N LYS A 308 -1.03 2.09 11.44
CA LYS A 308 -0.51 2.25 10.07
C LYS A 308 -1.63 2.42 9.04
N LEU A 309 -2.68 1.60 9.10
CA LEU A 309 -3.85 1.73 8.22
C LEU A 309 -4.45 3.13 8.33
N ILE A 310 -4.70 3.59 9.55
CA ILE A 310 -5.27 4.90 9.82
C ILE A 310 -4.32 6.03 9.41
N ASP A 311 -3.03 5.90 9.68
CA ASP A 311 -2.02 6.91 9.29
C ASP A 311 -1.92 7.04 7.76
N ILE A 312 -1.86 5.92 7.04
CA ILE A 312 -1.82 5.87 5.56
C ILE A 312 -3.07 6.53 4.98
N THR A 313 -4.26 6.14 5.44
CA THR A 313 -5.52 6.66 4.91
C THR A 313 -5.71 8.13 5.24
N SER A 314 -5.28 8.58 6.43
CA SER A 314 -5.29 9.99 6.81
C SER A 314 -4.41 10.89 5.94
N LYS A 315 -3.52 10.31 5.16
CA LYS A 315 -2.63 10.97 4.19
C LYS A 315 -3.02 10.70 2.74
N GLY A 316 -4.19 10.08 2.53
CA GLY A 316 -4.76 9.80 1.22
C GLY A 316 -4.20 8.59 0.49
N GLY A 317 -3.44 7.73 1.18
CA GLY A 317 -2.88 6.50 0.63
C GLY A 317 -3.74 5.26 0.81
N ASN A 318 -3.33 4.18 0.17
CA ASN A 318 -3.83 2.83 0.38
C ASN A 318 -2.80 2.01 1.18
N PHE A 319 -3.28 1.07 1.97
CA PHE A 319 -2.45 0.12 2.69
C PHE A 319 -2.56 -1.27 2.05
N LEU A 320 -1.45 -1.80 1.56
CA LEU A 320 -1.33 -3.16 1.04
C LEU A 320 -0.52 -3.99 2.04
N LEU A 321 -1.22 -4.77 2.88
CA LEU A 321 -0.62 -5.54 3.97
C LEU A 321 -0.33 -6.96 3.52
N ASN A 322 0.92 -7.39 3.68
CA ASN A 322 1.41 -8.65 3.15
C ASN A 322 1.25 -9.82 4.12
N VAL A 323 0.94 -10.98 3.54
CA VAL A 323 1.10 -12.31 4.14
C VAL A 323 2.05 -13.16 3.30
N GLY A 324 2.77 -14.06 3.95
CA GLY A 324 3.67 -15.04 3.31
C GLY A 324 3.23 -16.47 3.64
N PRO A 325 2.35 -17.09 2.83
CA PRO A 325 1.84 -18.43 3.09
C PRO A 325 2.95 -19.49 3.16
N GLU A 326 2.71 -20.50 3.98
CA GLU A 326 3.55 -21.69 4.10
C GLU A 326 3.62 -22.51 2.81
N PRO A 327 4.59 -23.40 2.65
CA PRO A 327 4.67 -24.28 1.47
C PRO A 327 3.40 -25.10 1.21
N SER A 328 2.66 -25.44 2.26
CA SER A 328 1.40 -26.17 2.19
C SER A 328 0.24 -25.36 1.61
N GLY A 329 0.37 -24.02 1.54
CA GLY A 329 -0.69 -23.12 1.13
C GLY A 329 -1.47 -22.47 2.27
N LYS A 330 -1.15 -22.78 3.52
CA LYS A 330 -1.77 -22.13 4.69
C LYS A 330 -1.21 -20.75 4.94
N ILE A 331 -2.08 -19.78 5.22
CA ILE A 331 -1.68 -18.51 5.83
C ILE A 331 -1.36 -18.80 7.30
N ARG A 332 -0.21 -18.30 7.77
CA ARG A 332 0.31 -18.59 9.12
C ARG A 332 -0.71 -18.19 10.20
N PRO A 333 -0.86 -18.97 11.27
CA PRO A 333 -1.85 -18.67 12.33
C PRO A 333 -1.70 -17.27 12.93
N LYS A 334 -0.47 -16.77 13.10
CA LYS A 334 -0.24 -15.40 13.60
C LYS A 334 -0.65 -14.31 12.61
N GLU A 335 -0.58 -14.56 11.31
CA GLU A 335 -1.07 -13.62 10.29
C GLU A 335 -2.59 -13.61 10.28
N THR A 336 -3.22 -14.79 10.35
CA THR A 336 -4.67 -14.94 10.47
C THR A 336 -5.20 -14.21 11.70
N GLU A 337 -4.62 -14.45 12.89
CA GLU A 337 -4.99 -13.78 14.14
C GLU A 337 -4.94 -12.25 14.02
N ARG A 338 -3.92 -11.71 13.36
CA ARG A 338 -3.77 -10.25 13.14
C ARG A 338 -4.81 -9.70 12.18
N LEU A 339 -5.07 -10.41 11.08
CA LEU A 339 -6.09 -10.01 10.09
C LEU A 339 -7.49 -10.01 10.73
N GLU A 340 -7.84 -11.05 11.46
CA GLU A 340 -9.12 -11.11 12.19
C GLU A 340 -9.25 -10.00 13.24
N ALA A 341 -8.16 -9.70 13.95
CA ALA A 341 -8.17 -8.62 14.95
C ALA A 341 -8.35 -7.24 14.29
N VAL A 342 -7.71 -6.99 13.14
CA VAL A 342 -7.94 -5.80 12.33
C VAL A 342 -9.39 -5.77 11.85
N GLY A 343 -9.94 -6.90 11.41
CA GLY A 343 -11.32 -7.03 10.97
C GLY A 343 -12.33 -6.64 12.03
N ARG A 344 -12.17 -7.10 13.27
CA ARG A 344 -13.04 -6.70 14.38
C ARG A 344 -13.11 -5.19 14.61
N TRP A 345 -12.02 -4.47 14.37
CA TRP A 345 -12.01 -3.01 14.41
C TRP A 345 -12.70 -2.42 13.17
N MET A 346 -12.41 -2.97 11.99
CA MET A 346 -13.00 -2.53 10.72
C MET A 346 -14.53 -2.69 10.69
N ASP A 347 -15.07 -3.75 11.28
CA ASP A 347 -16.53 -3.96 11.39
C ASP A 347 -17.25 -2.79 12.07
N LYS A 348 -16.58 -2.16 13.04
CA LYS A 348 -17.16 -1.06 13.81
C LYS A 348 -16.89 0.32 13.20
N TYR A 349 -15.72 0.49 12.57
CA TYR A 349 -15.19 1.81 12.27
C TYR A 349 -14.81 2.02 10.80
N SER A 350 -15.08 1.07 9.91
CA SER A 350 -14.65 1.12 8.50
C SER A 350 -15.20 2.31 7.71
N GLU A 351 -16.31 2.92 8.13
CA GLU A 351 -16.80 4.15 7.50
C GLU A 351 -15.81 5.31 7.60
N SER A 352 -14.91 5.28 8.59
CA SER A 352 -13.85 6.25 8.82
C SER A 352 -12.60 6.00 7.96
N ILE A 353 -12.59 4.89 7.20
CA ILE A 353 -11.50 4.46 6.32
C ILE A 353 -11.93 4.53 4.85
N TYR A 354 -13.01 3.78 4.49
CA TYR A 354 -13.41 3.68 3.09
C TYR A 354 -14.05 4.95 2.54
N GLY A 355 -13.61 5.34 1.34
CA GLY A 355 -14.09 6.52 0.65
C GLY A 355 -13.69 7.84 1.31
N THR A 356 -12.74 7.80 2.25
CA THR A 356 -12.19 9.01 2.86
C THR A 356 -11.10 9.64 2.02
N THR A 357 -10.87 10.92 2.24
CA THR A 357 -9.76 11.69 1.69
C THR A 357 -8.75 12.02 2.80
N ALA A 358 -7.60 12.57 2.41
CA ALA A 358 -6.58 13.02 3.34
C ALA A 358 -7.13 14.03 4.36
N SER A 359 -6.51 14.05 5.54
CA SER A 359 -6.79 14.99 6.61
C SER A 359 -6.67 16.44 6.14
N PRO A 360 -7.62 17.31 6.47
CA PRO A 360 -7.45 18.74 6.29
C PRO A 360 -6.52 19.38 7.34
N PHE A 361 -6.24 18.65 8.44
CA PHE A 361 -5.30 19.09 9.46
C PHE A 361 -3.87 18.74 9.08
N ARG A 362 -3.02 19.72 9.06
CA ARG A 362 -1.59 19.53 8.91
C ARG A 362 -0.92 19.08 10.21
N LEU A 363 -1.54 19.43 11.33
CA LEU A 363 -1.02 19.20 12.67
C LEU A 363 -2.16 18.88 13.64
N LEU A 364 -1.93 17.93 14.53
CA LEU A 364 -2.83 17.56 15.62
C LEU A 364 -2.05 17.56 16.95
N PRO A 365 -2.56 18.24 18.02
CA PRO A 365 -1.89 18.30 19.31
C PRO A 365 -2.12 17.07 20.20
N PHE A 366 -2.54 15.95 19.61
CA PHE A 366 -2.77 14.69 20.29
C PHE A 366 -2.23 13.54 19.43
N PHE A 367 -2.03 12.39 20.02
CA PHE A 367 -1.63 11.19 19.31
C PHE A 367 -2.85 10.56 18.62
N GLY A 368 -2.98 10.80 17.33
CA GLY A 368 -4.11 10.36 16.53
C GLY A 368 -4.03 10.87 15.09
N ARG A 369 -5.10 10.66 14.34
CA ARG A 369 -5.23 11.08 12.95
C ARG A 369 -6.64 11.57 12.66
N VAL A 370 -6.79 12.23 11.52
CA VAL A 370 -8.11 12.65 11.01
C VAL A 370 -8.24 12.18 9.57
N THR A 371 -9.40 11.64 9.21
CA THR A 371 -9.80 11.42 7.81
C THR A 371 -11.04 12.25 7.51
N GLN A 372 -11.31 12.52 6.22
CA GLN A 372 -12.45 13.31 5.80
C GLN A 372 -13.28 12.57 4.76
N LYS A 373 -14.62 12.63 4.88
CA LYS A 373 -15.57 12.14 3.88
C LYS A 373 -16.63 13.19 3.63
N GLY A 374 -16.45 13.97 2.54
CA GLY A 374 -17.36 15.07 2.22
C GLY A 374 -17.43 16.10 3.35
N LYS A 375 -18.61 16.20 3.99
CA LYS A 375 -18.91 17.12 5.11
C LYS A 375 -18.64 16.52 6.50
N ARG A 376 -18.03 15.33 6.57
CA ARG A 376 -17.76 14.63 7.84
C ARG A 376 -16.26 14.48 8.06
N LEU A 377 -15.81 14.72 9.27
CA LEU A 377 -14.48 14.38 9.75
C LEU A 377 -14.57 13.17 10.69
N TYR A 378 -13.59 12.30 10.62
CA TYR A 378 -13.40 11.22 11.56
C TYR A 378 -12.08 11.46 12.30
N VAL A 379 -12.18 11.64 13.61
CA VAL A 379 -11.04 11.88 14.49
C VAL A 379 -10.68 10.56 15.16
N HIS A 380 -9.56 9.98 14.76
CA HIS A 380 -9.02 8.74 15.32
C HIS A 380 -8.08 9.09 16.47
N ILE A 381 -8.36 8.59 17.67
CA ILE A 381 -7.62 8.88 18.90
C ILE A 381 -6.92 7.60 19.33
N PHE A 382 -5.60 7.58 19.27
CA PHE A 382 -4.74 6.46 19.64
C PHE A 382 -4.42 6.43 21.13
N ASP A 383 -4.44 7.59 21.76
CA ASP A 383 -4.22 7.76 23.22
C ASP A 383 -5.33 8.64 23.76
N TRP A 384 -6.29 7.99 24.45
CA TRP A 384 -7.48 8.69 24.96
C TRP A 384 -7.11 9.66 26.05
N PRO A 385 -7.47 10.97 25.93
CA PRO A 385 -7.06 12.00 26.88
C PRO A 385 -7.66 11.75 28.27
N LYS A 386 -6.80 11.66 29.29
CA LYS A 386 -7.21 11.42 30.69
C LYS A 386 -8.02 12.58 31.30
N ASP A 387 -7.78 13.80 30.81
CA ASP A 387 -8.51 15.01 31.22
C ASP A 387 -9.84 15.20 30.47
N GLY A 388 -10.19 14.26 29.59
CA GLY A 388 -11.40 14.30 28.80
C GLY A 388 -11.47 15.43 27.79
N LYS A 389 -10.33 16.04 27.39
CA LYS A 389 -10.29 17.17 26.47
C LYS A 389 -9.50 16.86 25.21
N LEU A 390 -10.08 17.16 24.06
CA LEU A 390 -9.40 17.06 22.78
C LEU A 390 -9.56 18.35 21.99
N VAL A 391 -8.45 18.89 21.51
CA VAL A 391 -8.41 20.17 20.79
C VAL A 391 -8.18 19.91 19.30
N LEU A 392 -9.00 20.55 18.47
CA LEU A 392 -8.88 20.60 17.01
C LEU A 392 -8.53 22.05 16.58
N PRO A 393 -7.23 22.39 16.51
CA PRO A 393 -6.78 23.74 16.26
C PRO A 393 -6.93 24.12 14.79
N GLY A 394 -7.27 25.38 14.53
CA GLY A 394 -7.47 25.89 13.17
C GLY A 394 -8.80 25.49 12.53
N LEU A 395 -9.64 24.71 13.21
CA LEU A 395 -10.97 24.35 12.72
C LEU A 395 -11.91 25.55 12.85
N GLU A 396 -12.20 26.19 11.71
CA GLU A 396 -13.06 27.39 11.68
C GLU A 396 -14.54 27.04 11.74
N SER A 397 -14.91 25.90 11.15
CA SER A 397 -16.30 25.43 11.15
C SER A 397 -16.63 24.76 12.48
N MET A 398 -17.76 25.13 13.07
CA MET A 398 -18.29 24.40 14.22
C MET A 398 -19.04 23.15 13.73
N PRO A 399 -18.78 21.94 14.27
CA PRO A 399 -19.60 20.78 13.91
C PRO A 399 -21.06 20.99 14.33
N ALA A 400 -22.00 20.61 13.47
CA ALA A 400 -23.43 20.56 13.80
C ALA A 400 -23.75 19.38 14.73
N LYS A 401 -23.00 18.26 14.59
CA LYS A 401 -23.14 17.07 15.42
C LYS A 401 -21.79 16.41 15.65
N ALA A 402 -21.63 15.83 16.84
CA ALA A 402 -20.50 14.97 17.17
C ALA A 402 -21.00 13.66 17.81
N ALA A 403 -20.37 12.55 17.46
CA ALA A 403 -20.69 11.22 18.01
C ALA A 403 -19.43 10.38 18.18
N VAL A 404 -19.38 9.59 19.25
CA VAL A 404 -18.37 8.53 19.40
C VAL A 404 -18.87 7.30 18.64
N LEU A 405 -18.16 6.88 17.62
CA LEU A 405 -18.54 5.67 16.88
C LEU A 405 -18.47 4.44 17.79
N GLY A 406 -19.46 3.56 17.66
CA GLY A 406 -19.60 2.40 18.51
C GLY A 406 -20.18 2.67 19.91
N ARG A 407 -20.47 3.95 20.25
CA ARG A 407 -21.09 4.36 21.52
C ARG A 407 -22.13 5.48 21.29
N PRO A 408 -23.28 5.17 20.71
CA PRO A 408 -24.27 6.19 20.32
C PRO A 408 -24.80 7.01 21.53
N ASP A 409 -24.81 6.42 22.72
CA ASP A 409 -25.29 7.06 23.94
C ASP A 409 -24.23 7.95 24.63
N ALA A 410 -22.98 7.94 24.15
CA ALA A 410 -21.91 8.71 24.74
C ALA A 410 -22.10 10.21 24.45
N LYS A 411 -22.26 11.00 25.51
CA LYS A 411 -22.41 12.45 25.39
C LYS A 411 -21.06 13.12 25.10
N LEU A 412 -21.02 13.90 24.03
CA LEU A 412 -19.90 14.76 23.66
C LEU A 412 -20.30 16.22 23.83
N GLY A 413 -19.48 16.97 24.56
CA GLY A 413 -19.59 18.42 24.57
C GLY A 413 -18.68 19.04 23.50
N MET A 414 -19.11 20.17 22.94
CA MET A 414 -18.31 20.94 21.97
C MET A 414 -18.35 22.40 22.33
N LYS A 415 -17.22 23.05 22.22
CA LYS A 415 -17.13 24.50 22.46
C LYS A 415 -16.07 25.11 21.56
N ARG A 416 -16.39 26.31 21.03
CA ARG A 416 -15.39 27.14 20.36
C ARG A 416 -14.49 27.76 21.42
N ASN A 417 -13.22 27.82 21.14
CA ASN A 417 -12.22 28.45 21.94
C ASN A 417 -11.27 29.25 21.03
N ASN A 418 -10.64 30.29 21.60
CA ASN A 418 -9.56 31.01 20.94
C ASN A 418 -8.37 31.01 21.87
N ARG A 419 -7.26 30.44 21.46
CA ARG A 419 -6.02 30.39 22.23
C ARG A 419 -4.93 31.11 21.45
N ASP A 420 -4.43 32.20 22.00
CA ASP A 420 -3.34 32.98 21.42
C ASP A 420 -3.63 33.42 19.97
N GLY A 421 -4.90 33.74 19.66
CA GLY A 421 -5.36 34.15 18.32
C GLY A 421 -5.61 32.99 17.35
N ILE A 422 -5.54 31.75 17.83
CA ILE A 422 -5.86 30.54 17.05
C ILE A 422 -7.26 30.06 17.44
N ASP A 423 -8.17 30.04 16.47
CA ASP A 423 -9.48 29.43 16.66
C ASP A 423 -9.33 27.91 16.75
N GLU A 424 -10.00 27.32 17.73
CA GLU A 424 -9.98 25.89 17.95
C GLU A 424 -11.37 25.39 18.36
N VAL A 425 -11.67 24.14 18.06
CA VAL A 425 -12.81 23.43 18.60
C VAL A 425 -12.32 22.50 19.70
N LEU A 426 -12.82 22.72 20.91
CA LEU A 426 -12.59 21.86 22.06
C LEU A 426 -13.72 20.84 22.16
N LEU A 427 -13.38 19.56 22.12
CA LEU A 427 -14.28 18.44 22.39
C LEU A 427 -14.11 18.02 23.85
N MET A 428 -15.23 17.85 24.55
CA MET A 428 -15.29 17.28 25.90
C MET A 428 -15.71 15.82 25.75
N LEU A 429 -14.79 14.91 26.01
CA LEU A 429 -14.90 13.50 25.76
C LEU A 429 -15.52 12.77 26.97
N PRO A 430 -16.19 11.64 26.76
CA PRO A 430 -16.54 10.75 27.85
C PRO A 430 -15.29 10.19 28.54
N LYS A 431 -15.43 9.73 29.78
CA LYS A 431 -14.32 9.24 30.61
C LYS A 431 -13.60 8.05 29.95
N GLU A 432 -14.35 7.19 29.29
CA GLU A 432 -13.83 5.95 28.72
C GLU A 432 -13.76 5.99 27.20
N ALA A 433 -12.70 5.44 26.65
CA ALA A 433 -12.53 5.20 25.23
C ALA A 433 -13.58 4.21 24.69
N SER A 434 -13.93 4.29 23.41
CA SER A 434 -14.80 3.31 22.75
C SER A 434 -14.04 2.09 22.24
N ASP A 435 -12.73 2.23 22.08
CA ASP A 435 -11.83 1.17 21.62
C ASP A 435 -10.44 1.39 22.24
N PRO A 436 -9.76 0.33 22.69
CA PRO A 436 -8.46 0.45 23.35
C PRO A 436 -7.32 0.78 22.39
N ILE A 437 -7.46 0.53 21.07
CA ILE A 437 -6.41 0.76 20.07
C ILE A 437 -6.60 2.10 19.38
N ALA A 438 -7.84 2.36 18.89
CA ALA A 438 -8.15 3.59 18.17
C ALA A 438 -9.66 3.88 18.27
N SER A 439 -10.03 4.76 19.17
CA SER A 439 -11.39 5.30 19.26
C SER A 439 -11.65 6.31 18.15
N VAL A 440 -12.86 6.35 17.62
CA VAL A 440 -13.23 7.24 16.51
C VAL A 440 -14.37 8.15 16.90
N ILE A 441 -14.19 9.46 16.67
CA ILE A 441 -15.23 10.48 16.79
C ILE A 441 -15.61 10.95 15.40
N ALA A 442 -16.90 10.89 15.07
CA ALA A 442 -17.46 11.46 13.85
C ALA A 442 -17.96 12.90 14.16
N LEU A 443 -17.56 13.84 13.31
CA LEU A 443 -17.99 15.24 13.37
C LEU A 443 -18.70 15.58 12.07
N ASP A 444 -19.98 15.91 12.13
CA ASP A 444 -20.80 16.32 10.99
C ASP A 444 -20.87 17.84 10.89
N PHE A 445 -20.79 18.35 9.66
CA PHE A 445 -20.83 19.78 9.35
C PHE A 445 -21.91 20.07 8.29
N ASP A 446 -22.50 21.27 8.32
CA ASP A 446 -23.48 21.71 7.31
C ASP A 446 -22.81 21.93 5.93
N THR A 447 -21.55 22.33 5.93
CA THR A 447 -20.70 22.53 4.76
C THR A 447 -19.39 21.78 4.92
N ARG A 448 -18.58 21.70 3.85
CA ARG A 448 -17.25 21.11 3.95
C ARG A 448 -16.44 21.87 5.02
N PRO A 449 -15.85 21.17 6.02
CA PRO A 449 -15.09 21.82 7.08
C PRO A 449 -13.86 22.54 6.55
N VAL A 450 -13.62 23.74 7.09
CA VAL A 450 -12.46 24.57 6.78
C VAL A 450 -11.49 24.54 7.96
N VAL A 451 -10.25 24.17 7.66
CA VAL A 451 -9.16 24.15 8.63
C VAL A 451 -8.06 25.10 8.17
N LYS A 452 -7.76 26.14 8.96
CA LYS A 452 -6.64 27.03 8.69
C LYS A 452 -5.32 26.42 9.14
N PRO A 453 -4.24 26.56 8.37
CA PRO A 453 -2.91 26.18 8.82
C PRO A 453 -2.55 26.92 10.11
N LEU A 454 -2.00 26.21 11.08
CA LEU A 454 -1.48 26.82 12.29
C LEU A 454 -0.23 27.63 11.95
N VAL A 455 -0.29 28.93 12.22
CA VAL A 455 0.84 29.85 12.11
C VAL A 455 1.05 30.51 13.48
N ILE A 456 2.14 30.14 14.13
CA ILE A 456 2.48 30.69 15.45
C ILE A 456 2.95 32.13 15.28
N LYS A 457 2.44 33.02 16.11
CA LYS A 457 2.79 34.44 16.12
C LYS A 457 3.58 34.80 17.39
N PRO A 458 4.47 35.77 17.34
CA PRO A 458 5.14 36.27 18.53
C PRO A 458 4.14 36.84 19.54
N ALA A 459 4.48 36.73 20.80
CA ALA A 459 3.80 37.44 21.88
C ALA A 459 4.02 38.96 21.78
N LYS A 460 3.28 39.73 22.56
CA LYS A 460 3.40 41.24 22.57
C LYS A 460 4.81 41.72 22.93
N ASP A 461 5.56 40.93 23.69
CA ASP A 461 6.96 41.20 24.06
C ASP A 461 7.97 40.84 22.95
N GLY A 462 7.49 40.42 21.77
CA GLY A 462 8.31 40.02 20.63
C GLY A 462 8.89 38.60 20.71
N LYS A 463 8.65 37.88 21.79
CA LYS A 463 9.12 36.50 21.94
C LYS A 463 8.21 35.53 21.20
N LEU A 464 8.83 34.60 20.45
CA LEU A 464 8.14 33.52 19.78
C LEU A 464 8.38 32.22 20.57
N LYS A 465 7.31 31.59 21.04
CA LYS A 465 7.36 30.25 21.61
C LYS A 465 6.87 29.24 20.57
N LEU A 466 7.63 28.15 20.36
CA LEU A 466 7.32 27.07 19.45
C LEU A 466 6.95 25.83 20.28
N PRO A 467 5.68 25.68 20.74
CA PRO A 467 5.29 24.60 21.63
C PRO A 467 5.34 23.26 20.91
N ALA A 468 5.77 22.21 21.61
CA ALA A 468 5.75 20.85 21.08
C ALA A 468 4.34 20.34 20.74
N ALA A 469 3.30 20.92 21.36
CA ALA A 469 1.90 20.63 21.01
C ALA A 469 1.55 21.04 19.56
N PHE A 470 2.31 21.94 18.95
CA PHE A 470 2.10 22.46 17.59
C PHE A 470 3.22 22.06 16.64
N VAL A 471 3.84 20.92 16.87
CA VAL A 471 4.91 20.38 16.03
C VAL A 471 4.37 19.45 14.94
N GLU A 472 4.79 19.65 13.70
CA GLU A 472 4.66 18.66 12.63
C GLU A 472 5.91 17.78 12.64
N ILE A 473 5.75 16.47 12.86
CA ILE A 473 6.87 15.54 12.80
C ILE A 473 6.96 14.96 11.41
N ARG A 474 8.11 15.16 10.75
CA ARG A 474 8.44 14.55 9.45
C ARG A 474 9.46 13.46 9.66
N ALA A 475 9.04 12.21 9.45
CA ALA A 475 9.87 11.04 9.61
C ALA A 475 10.02 10.29 8.29
N LYS A 476 11.23 9.80 7.98
CA LYS A 476 11.49 9.03 6.74
C LYS A 476 11.03 7.58 6.81
N HIS A 477 11.02 6.97 8.00
CA HIS A 477 10.81 5.53 8.19
C HIS A 477 9.71 5.18 9.19
N GLY A 478 8.61 5.92 9.14
CA GLY A 478 7.56 5.83 10.13
C GLY A 478 7.80 6.82 11.28
N GLN A 479 6.72 7.26 11.89
CA GLN A 479 6.78 8.27 12.93
C GLN A 479 7.13 7.62 14.27
N ARG A 480 8.34 7.80 14.76
CA ARG A 480 8.77 7.41 16.11
C ARG A 480 8.67 8.58 17.08
N ALA A 481 9.19 9.75 16.68
CA ALA A 481 9.01 10.98 17.43
C ALA A 481 7.53 11.36 17.46
N LYS A 482 7.02 11.75 18.62
CA LYS A 482 5.62 12.16 18.80
C LYS A 482 5.50 13.18 19.93
N PRO A 483 4.48 14.06 19.91
CA PRO A 483 4.14 14.84 21.09
C PRO A 483 3.78 13.91 22.26
N VAL A 484 4.42 14.09 23.39
CA VAL A 484 4.14 13.37 24.64
C VAL A 484 3.92 14.39 25.76
N SER A 485 2.93 14.15 26.60
CA SER A 485 2.70 14.96 27.79
C SER A 485 3.23 14.27 29.02
N LYS A 486 4.14 14.94 29.72
CA LYS A 486 4.69 14.48 31.00
C LYS A 486 4.75 15.66 31.98
N ASP A 487 4.27 15.46 33.18
CA ASP A 487 4.27 16.46 34.26
C ASP A 487 3.63 17.81 33.82
N GLY A 488 2.51 17.74 33.10
CA GLY A 488 1.78 18.92 32.61
C GLY A 488 2.45 19.69 31.45
N ARG A 489 3.59 19.21 30.97
CA ARG A 489 4.30 19.79 29.81
C ARG A 489 4.24 18.86 28.61
N THR A 490 3.98 19.41 27.43
CA THR A 490 4.06 18.66 26.17
C THR A 490 5.47 18.83 25.59
N CYS A 491 6.10 17.72 25.25
CA CYS A 491 7.41 17.68 24.58
C CYS A 491 7.36 16.77 23.35
N VAL A 492 8.37 16.86 22.49
CA VAL A 492 8.59 15.85 21.43
C VAL A 492 9.37 14.71 22.07
N GLY A 493 8.69 13.59 22.30
CA GLY A 493 9.29 12.37 22.87
C GLY A 493 9.59 11.32 21.81
N ASN A 494 10.29 10.26 22.20
CA ASN A 494 10.69 9.15 21.35
C ASN A 494 11.49 9.53 20.10
N TRP A 495 12.24 10.63 20.17
CA TRP A 495 13.09 11.10 19.09
C TRP A 495 14.40 10.30 19.08
N SER A 496 14.37 9.14 18.44
CA SER A 496 15.51 8.20 18.36
C SER A 496 16.11 8.10 16.96
N ASN A 497 15.46 8.68 15.94
CA ASN A 497 15.96 8.67 14.57
C ASN A 497 16.53 10.04 14.20
N PRO A 498 17.83 10.14 13.83
CA PRO A 498 18.45 11.42 13.45
C PRO A 498 17.86 12.04 12.17
N ASN A 499 17.08 11.27 11.40
CA ASN A 499 16.41 11.78 10.20
C ASN A 499 15.00 12.29 10.47
N ASP A 500 14.47 12.15 11.68
CA ASP A 500 13.19 12.75 12.05
C ASP A 500 13.37 14.27 12.21
N VAL A 501 12.42 15.03 11.68
CA VAL A 501 12.46 16.50 11.71
C VAL A 501 11.20 17.03 12.38
N ALA A 502 11.38 17.88 13.39
CA ALA A 502 10.31 18.65 14.01
C ALA A 502 10.16 20.00 13.29
N VAL A 503 8.97 20.30 12.81
CA VAL A 503 8.70 21.51 11.99
C VAL A 503 7.60 22.34 12.62
N TRP A 504 7.82 23.64 12.71
CA TRP A 504 6.82 24.64 13.10
C TRP A 504 6.63 25.66 11.99
N CYS A 505 5.40 26.08 11.75
CA CYS A 505 5.11 27.24 10.91
C CYS A 505 4.88 28.46 11.78
N PHE A 506 5.60 29.54 11.51
CA PHE A 506 5.47 30.78 12.27
C PHE A 506 5.72 32.02 11.39
N THR A 507 5.29 33.18 11.88
CA THR A 507 5.60 34.47 11.26
C THR A 507 6.38 35.33 12.23
N MET A 508 7.32 36.10 11.68
CA MET A 508 8.05 37.14 12.43
C MET A 508 7.68 38.51 11.86
N PRO A 509 7.45 39.52 12.71
CA PRO A 509 7.01 40.83 12.26
C PRO A 509 8.11 41.64 11.57
N LYS A 510 9.37 41.30 11.81
CA LYS A 510 10.53 41.99 11.24
C LYS A 510 11.59 40.95 10.81
N ALA A 511 12.29 41.25 9.71
CA ALA A 511 13.52 40.56 9.39
C ALA A 511 14.62 40.96 10.40
N GLY A 512 15.50 40.02 10.77
CA GLY A 512 16.55 40.30 11.74
C GLY A 512 17.23 39.06 12.26
N SER A 513 18.17 39.26 13.20
CA SER A 513 18.81 38.18 13.94
C SER A 513 18.05 37.88 15.21
N TYR A 514 17.83 36.61 15.51
CA TYR A 514 17.09 36.17 16.66
C TYR A 514 17.91 35.17 17.47
N ARG A 515 17.81 35.27 18.80
CA ARG A 515 18.33 34.27 19.71
C ARG A 515 17.33 33.09 19.75
N VAL A 516 17.83 31.89 19.56
CA VAL A 516 17.03 30.64 19.65
C VAL A 516 17.42 29.90 20.92
N GLU A 517 16.45 29.55 21.74
CA GLU A 517 16.60 28.73 22.92
C GLU A 517 15.82 27.44 22.70
N LEU A 518 16.50 26.28 22.87
CA LEU A 518 15.91 24.95 22.78
C LEU A 518 15.96 24.32 24.18
N ASP A 519 14.80 24.05 24.76
CA ASP A 519 14.69 23.24 25.99
C ASP A 519 14.64 21.78 25.56
N ALA A 520 15.76 21.07 25.71
CA ALA A 520 15.90 19.67 25.37
C ALA A 520 16.41 18.90 26.59
N ARG A 521 15.82 17.71 26.81
CA ARG A 521 16.29 16.78 27.85
C ARG A 521 16.79 15.51 27.20
N ALA A 522 18.01 15.14 27.49
CA ALA A 522 18.59 13.87 27.09
C ALA A 522 17.92 12.73 27.88
N ALA A 523 17.52 11.68 27.17
CA ALA A 523 16.98 10.47 27.79
C ALA A 523 18.08 9.58 28.42
N SER A 524 19.34 9.79 28.01
CA SER A 524 20.54 9.11 28.50
C SER A 524 21.78 9.97 28.23
N GLU A 525 22.88 9.68 28.90
CA GLU A 525 24.19 10.32 28.68
C GLU A 525 24.67 10.20 27.21
N ALA A 526 24.26 9.16 26.49
CA ALA A 526 24.60 8.96 25.09
C ALA A 526 24.05 10.08 24.14
N VAL A 527 23.11 10.89 24.61
CA VAL A 527 22.51 11.99 23.83
C VAL A 527 23.21 13.31 24.10
N VAL A 528 23.92 13.43 25.22
CA VAL A 528 24.72 14.62 25.56
C VAL A 528 25.85 14.81 24.53
N GLY A 529 26.00 16.04 24.04
CA GLY A 529 26.98 16.34 23.00
C GLY A 529 26.54 16.08 21.56
N GLN A 530 25.37 15.43 21.36
CA GLN A 530 24.81 15.23 20.00
C GLN A 530 24.46 16.57 19.36
N ARG A 531 24.56 16.62 18.03
CA ARG A 531 24.26 17.82 17.24
C ARG A 531 22.79 17.93 16.92
N VAL A 532 22.23 19.12 17.11
CA VAL A 532 20.89 19.49 16.64
C VAL A 532 21.05 20.58 15.58
N GLU A 533 20.51 20.35 14.39
CA GLU A 533 20.42 21.36 13.35
C GLU A 533 19.08 22.07 13.43
N ILE A 534 19.09 23.38 13.52
CA ILE A 534 17.92 24.25 13.45
C ILE A 534 17.98 25.02 12.14
N SER A 535 16.96 24.92 11.30
CA SER A 535 16.92 25.63 10.02
C SER A 535 15.65 26.48 9.90
N VAL A 536 15.80 27.71 9.40
CA VAL A 536 14.71 28.64 9.09
C VAL A 536 14.95 29.19 7.69
N GLY A 537 14.14 28.79 6.72
CA GLY A 537 14.36 29.11 5.32
C GLY A 537 15.73 28.60 4.84
N LYS A 538 16.62 29.51 4.44
CA LYS A 538 18.00 29.17 4.00
C LYS A 538 19.03 29.22 5.14
N SER A 539 18.65 29.77 6.29
CA SER A 539 19.56 29.92 7.45
C SER A 539 19.62 28.62 8.25
N LYS A 540 20.83 28.27 8.70
CA LYS A 540 21.08 27.07 9.50
C LYS A 540 21.91 27.43 10.73
N LEU A 541 21.56 26.84 11.87
CA LEU A 541 22.30 26.87 13.12
C LEU A 541 22.50 25.44 13.59
N VAL A 542 23.71 25.11 14.02
CA VAL A 542 24.03 23.83 14.64
C VAL A 542 24.40 24.07 16.09
N ALA A 543 23.70 23.41 17.00
CA ALA A 543 23.98 23.44 18.42
C ALA A 543 24.29 22.01 18.94
N LYS A 544 24.95 21.91 20.11
CA LYS A 544 25.10 20.66 20.84
C LYS A 544 24.10 20.63 21.98
N ILE A 545 23.56 19.45 22.27
CA ILE A 545 22.74 19.21 23.45
C ILE A 545 23.70 19.22 24.65
N ALA A 546 23.43 20.10 25.60
CA ALA A 546 24.24 20.23 26.81
C ALA A 546 23.85 19.15 27.86
#